data_018cb3109c7d5bb51a0ebb1b39a1e3b3
#
_entry.id   018cb3109c7d5bb51a0ebb1b39a1e3b3
#
_cell.length_a   1.000
_cell.length_b   1.000
_cell.length_c   1.000
_cell.angle_alpha   90.00
_cell.angle_beta   90.00
_cell.angle_gamma   90.00
#
_symmetry.space_group_name_H-M   'P 1'
#
loop_
_entity.id
_entity.type
_entity.pdbx_description
1 polymer ?
#
loop_
_entity_poly.entity_id
_entity_poly.type
_entity_poly.pdbx_seq_one_letter_code
_entity_poly.pdbx_strand_id
1 'polypeptide(L)'
;MKNRIALTLIFIIISLSSVFSQYENNWAVGLKIGEPLGLNIRKYFSYGDRVLDVNVGSYGFLYGRERNYGKGQIYNEAGVMVQGIYQFHRSLGKNERLHAYYGFGGQINSRNRAPKLGERDAFRVISLGPAVNSGIELSIPENDLAVFIDAGGYLEIAPKPFFMAPNINLGLRINIIK
;
A
#
# COMPACT_ATOMS: atom_id res chain seq x y z
N MET A 1 -6.29 21.18 27.98
CA MET A 1 -5.31 20.15 28.38
C MET A 1 -5.03 19.13 27.28
N LYS A 2 -6.02 18.60 26.57
CA LYS A 2 -5.83 17.58 25.50
C LYS A 2 -4.87 18.02 24.37
N ASN A 3 -4.94 19.27 23.92
CA ASN A 3 -4.07 19.76 22.83
C ASN A 3 -2.60 19.91 23.25
N ARG A 4 -2.32 20.15 24.53
CA ARG A 4 -0.94 20.23 25.04
C ARG A 4 -0.27 18.86 25.12
N ILE A 5 -1.03 17.83 25.44
CA ILE A 5 -0.55 16.43 25.49
C ILE A 5 -0.20 15.94 24.06
N ALA A 6 -1.05 16.25 23.08
CA ALA A 6 -0.79 15.91 21.69
C ALA A 6 0.47 16.62 21.15
N LEU A 7 0.66 17.90 21.46
CA LEU A 7 1.87 18.63 21.07
C LEU A 7 3.14 18.08 21.75
N THR A 8 3.05 17.70 23.01
CA THR A 8 4.19 17.14 23.75
C THR A 8 4.58 15.76 23.21
N LEU A 9 3.61 14.93 22.85
CA LEU A 9 3.86 13.65 22.20
C LEU A 9 4.54 13.81 20.83
N ILE A 10 4.10 14.78 20.04
CA ILE A 10 4.72 15.09 18.74
C ILE A 10 6.16 15.59 18.94
N PHE A 11 6.42 16.41 19.97
CA PHE A 11 7.75 16.93 20.25
C PHE A 11 8.72 15.87 20.77
N ILE A 12 8.25 14.90 21.57
CA ILE A 12 9.05 13.76 22.05
C ILE A 12 9.45 12.85 20.88
N ILE A 13 8.55 12.64 19.90
CA ILE A 13 8.83 11.86 18.70
C ILE A 13 9.90 12.52 17.81
N ILE A 14 9.98 13.86 17.82
CA ILE A 14 10.93 14.63 17.00
C ILE A 14 12.33 14.74 17.63
N SER A 15 12.46 14.57 18.95
CA SER A 15 13.72 14.86 19.68
C SER A 15 14.70 13.69 19.81
N LEU A 16 14.36 12.50 19.35
CA LEU A 16 15.22 11.32 19.43
C LEU A 16 16.08 11.20 18.17
N SER A 17 17.28 11.72 18.19
CA SER A 17 18.23 11.66 17.07
C SER A 17 19.36 10.68 17.29
N SER A 18 19.42 9.63 16.48
CA SER A 18 20.67 8.92 16.14
C SER A 18 20.53 8.43 14.70
N VAL A 19 21.41 8.97 13.86
CA VAL A 19 21.42 8.71 12.43
C VAL A 19 22.16 7.41 12.16
N PHE A 20 21.44 6.33 11.95
CA PHE A 20 21.91 5.19 11.18
C PHE A 20 21.00 5.03 9.99
N SER A 21 21.57 4.86 8.79
CA SER A 21 20.79 4.61 7.59
C SER A 21 20.02 3.28 7.73
N GLN A 22 18.77 3.39 8.09
CA GLN A 22 17.85 2.26 8.30
C GLN A 22 17.58 1.47 7.01
N TYR A 23 18.00 2.00 5.88
CA TYR A 23 17.53 1.58 4.56
C TYR A 23 18.59 0.92 3.67
N GLU A 24 19.80 0.65 4.17
CA GLU A 24 20.85 0.08 3.33
C GLU A 24 20.60 -1.41 3.07
N ASN A 25 20.18 -1.75 1.84
CA ASN A 25 19.93 -3.12 1.35
C ASN A 25 19.01 -4.00 2.22
N ASN A 26 18.16 -3.41 3.03
CA ASN A 26 17.35 -4.10 4.02
C ASN A 26 16.06 -4.67 3.42
N TRP A 27 15.55 -5.67 4.11
CA TRP A 27 14.19 -6.16 3.92
C TRP A 27 13.30 -5.67 5.05
N ALA A 28 12.07 -5.33 4.72
CA ALA A 28 11.04 -5.02 5.69
C ALA A 28 9.77 -5.82 5.40
N VAL A 29 9.08 -6.19 6.46
CA VAL A 29 7.74 -6.78 6.38
C VAL A 29 6.78 -5.92 7.17
N GLY A 30 5.53 -5.90 6.74
CA GLY A 30 4.54 -5.06 7.36
C GLY A 30 3.11 -5.48 7.08
N LEU A 31 2.22 -4.70 7.67
CA LEU A 31 0.78 -4.81 7.49
C LEU A 31 0.24 -3.52 6.90
N LYS A 32 -0.66 -3.65 5.95
CA LYS A 32 -1.47 -2.57 5.39
C LYS A 32 -2.91 -2.71 5.82
N ILE A 33 -3.49 -1.63 6.28
CA ILE A 33 -4.91 -1.50 6.60
C ILE A 33 -5.49 -0.47 5.65
N GLY A 34 -6.50 -0.86 4.91
CA GLY A 34 -7.10 0.00 3.90
C GLY A 34 -7.49 -0.80 2.66
N GLU A 35 -7.27 -0.22 1.51
CA GLU A 35 -7.46 -0.88 0.22
C GLU A 35 -6.14 -0.80 -0.57
N PRO A 36 -5.42 -1.89 -0.73
CA PRO A 36 -5.66 -3.26 -0.28
C PRO A 36 -5.35 -3.50 1.22
N LEU A 37 -6.05 -4.45 1.81
CA LEU A 37 -5.78 -4.96 3.16
C LEU A 37 -4.86 -6.17 3.04
N GLY A 38 -3.70 -6.18 3.73
CA GLY A 38 -2.84 -7.35 3.67
C GLY A 38 -1.42 -7.18 4.18
N LEU A 39 -0.57 -8.12 3.76
CA LEU A 39 0.85 -8.13 4.05
C LEU A 39 1.60 -7.27 3.04
N ASN A 40 2.63 -6.61 3.53
CA ASN A 40 3.56 -5.83 2.75
C ASN A 40 4.97 -6.36 2.94
N ILE A 41 5.67 -6.62 1.86
CA ILE A 41 7.07 -7.02 1.84
C ILE A 41 7.81 -5.98 1.02
N ARG A 42 8.91 -5.46 1.57
CA ARG A 42 9.67 -4.39 0.95
C ARG A 42 11.15 -4.74 0.91
N LYS A 43 11.78 -4.47 -0.23
CA LYS A 43 13.22 -4.55 -0.41
C LYS A 43 13.74 -3.17 -0.76
N TYR A 44 14.69 -2.68 0.02
CA TYR A 44 15.37 -1.41 -0.23
C TYR A 44 16.64 -1.63 -1.05
N PHE A 45 16.93 -0.69 -1.94
CA PHE A 45 18.11 -0.64 -2.81
C PHE A 45 18.71 0.75 -2.76
N SER A 46 19.98 0.87 -3.18
CA SER A 46 20.63 2.17 -3.38
C SER A 46 20.49 3.08 -2.17
N TYR A 47 20.87 2.59 -1.00
CA TYR A 47 20.80 3.32 0.28
C TYR A 47 19.37 3.81 0.65
N GLY A 48 18.36 3.11 0.16
CA GLY A 48 16.96 3.43 0.44
C GLY A 48 16.27 4.34 -0.56
N ASP A 49 16.99 4.87 -1.54
CA ASP A 49 16.40 5.73 -2.58
C ASP A 49 15.42 4.99 -3.51
N ARG A 50 15.58 3.68 -3.63
CA ARG A 50 14.76 2.83 -4.49
C ARG A 50 14.27 1.62 -3.73
N VAL A 51 13.04 1.22 -4.03
CA VAL A 51 12.35 0.17 -3.29
C VAL A 51 11.52 -0.68 -4.22
N LEU A 52 11.54 -1.98 -4.00
CA LEU A 52 10.52 -2.89 -4.52
C LEU A 52 9.54 -3.21 -3.38
N ASP A 53 8.30 -2.84 -3.57
CA ASP A 53 7.20 -3.01 -2.62
C ASP A 53 6.24 -4.07 -3.15
N VAL A 54 6.10 -5.19 -2.46
CA VAL A 54 5.21 -6.29 -2.82
C VAL A 54 4.11 -6.38 -1.77
N ASN A 55 2.87 -6.35 -2.22
CA ASN A 55 1.69 -6.45 -1.38
C ASN A 55 0.90 -7.70 -1.73
N VAL A 56 0.52 -8.48 -0.72
CA VAL A 56 -0.33 -9.66 -0.85
C VAL A 56 -1.48 -9.54 0.13
N GLY A 57 -2.69 -9.58 -0.35
CA GLY A 57 -3.82 -9.39 0.54
C GLY A 57 -5.18 -9.47 -0.14
N SER A 58 -6.15 -8.81 0.46
CA SER A 58 -7.52 -8.71 -0.03
C SER A 58 -7.75 -7.37 -0.73
N TYR A 59 -8.45 -7.39 -1.82
CA TYR A 59 -8.80 -6.23 -2.62
C TYR A 59 -10.29 -6.16 -2.88
N GLY A 60 -10.87 -4.98 -2.74
CA GLY A 60 -12.31 -4.77 -2.87
C GLY A 60 -13.08 -4.90 -1.54
N PHE A 61 -12.37 -4.89 -0.40
CA PHE A 61 -13.00 -5.00 0.91
C PHE A 61 -13.76 -3.72 1.29
N LEU A 62 -13.15 -2.55 1.12
CA LEU A 62 -13.77 -1.28 1.50
C LEU A 62 -14.77 -0.77 0.46
N TYR A 63 -14.48 -0.97 -0.82
CA TYR A 63 -15.26 -0.39 -1.91
C TYR A 63 -15.93 -1.43 -2.81
N GLY A 64 -15.86 -2.71 -2.48
CA GLY A 64 -16.28 -3.80 -3.36
C GLY A 64 -17.78 -3.83 -3.68
N ARG A 65 -18.62 -3.38 -2.75
CA ARG A 65 -20.08 -3.40 -2.91
C ARG A 65 -20.62 -2.21 -3.68
N GLU A 66 -19.93 -1.07 -3.65
CA GLU A 66 -20.47 0.19 -4.19
C GLU A 66 -19.97 0.49 -5.60
N ARG A 67 -19.06 -0.31 -6.12
CA ARG A 67 -18.49 -0.10 -7.44
C ARG A 67 -19.40 -0.66 -8.54
N ASN A 68 -20.40 0.13 -8.90
CA ASN A 68 -21.16 -0.09 -10.11
C ASN A 68 -20.32 0.21 -11.34
N TYR A 69 -19.95 -0.83 -12.06
CA TYR A 69 -19.37 -0.71 -13.40
C TYR A 69 -20.47 -0.49 -14.44
N GLY A 70 -21.02 0.72 -14.52
CA GLY A 70 -22.23 0.95 -15.28
C GLY A 70 -23.43 0.26 -14.63
N LYS A 71 -24.45 -0.09 -15.39
CA LYS A 71 -25.71 -0.66 -14.88
C LYS A 71 -25.62 -2.12 -14.35
N GLY A 72 -24.43 -2.64 -14.07
CA GLY A 72 -24.25 -3.99 -13.54
C GLY A 72 -23.07 -4.08 -12.58
N GLN A 73 -23.28 -4.67 -11.42
CA GLN A 73 -22.19 -5.07 -10.51
C GLN A 73 -21.37 -6.15 -11.20
N ILE A 74 -20.04 -5.94 -11.33
CA ILE A 74 -19.18 -6.93 -11.97
C ILE A 74 -18.54 -7.85 -10.92
N TYR A 75 -18.24 -7.29 -9.75
CA TYR A 75 -17.61 -8.03 -8.66
C TYR A 75 -18.49 -7.97 -7.41
N ASN A 76 -18.77 -9.13 -6.84
CA ASN A 76 -19.63 -9.25 -5.66
C ASN A 76 -18.88 -9.23 -4.33
N GLU A 77 -17.61 -9.61 -4.34
CA GLU A 77 -16.87 -9.89 -3.12
C GLU A 77 -15.44 -9.38 -3.22
N ALA A 78 -14.82 -9.21 -2.05
CA ALA A 78 -13.39 -8.99 -1.95
C ALA A 78 -12.65 -10.20 -2.50
N GLY A 79 -11.58 -9.95 -3.23
CA GLY A 79 -10.73 -10.99 -3.80
C GLY A 79 -9.32 -10.95 -3.23
N VAL A 80 -8.54 -11.98 -3.57
CA VAL A 80 -7.11 -12.00 -3.29
C VAL A 80 -6.39 -11.19 -4.35
N MET A 81 -5.38 -10.42 -3.93
CA MET A 81 -4.54 -9.67 -4.85
C MET A 81 -3.05 -9.83 -4.55
N VAL A 82 -2.25 -9.68 -5.59
CA VAL A 82 -0.81 -9.47 -5.53
C VAL A 82 -0.49 -8.20 -6.29
N GLN A 83 0.26 -7.29 -5.65
CA GLN A 83 0.69 -6.04 -6.25
C GLN A 83 2.19 -5.90 -6.07
N GLY A 84 2.91 -5.54 -7.13
CA GLY A 84 4.32 -5.20 -7.11
C GLY A 84 4.53 -3.78 -7.62
N ILE A 85 5.16 -2.92 -6.82
CA ILE A 85 5.42 -1.52 -7.14
C ILE A 85 6.89 -1.20 -6.94
N TYR A 86 7.51 -0.63 -7.95
CA TYR A 86 8.83 -0.04 -7.86
C TYR A 86 8.69 1.41 -7.45
N GLN A 87 9.30 1.78 -6.33
CA GLN A 87 9.13 3.08 -5.69
C GLN A 87 10.45 3.85 -5.66
N PHE A 88 10.33 5.17 -5.73
CA PHE A 88 11.39 6.14 -5.55
C PHE A 88 11.14 6.87 -4.25
N HIS A 89 12.12 6.85 -3.35
CA HIS A 89 12.07 7.49 -2.06
C HIS A 89 12.87 8.78 -2.05
N ARG A 90 12.40 9.74 -1.30
CA ARG A 90 13.09 11.01 -1.03
C ARG A 90 12.96 11.35 0.44
N SER A 91 14.08 11.57 1.10
CA SER A 91 14.09 12.08 2.47
C SER A 91 13.52 13.50 2.53
N LEU A 92 12.62 13.74 3.47
CA LEU A 92 12.03 15.03 3.75
C LEU A 92 12.64 15.59 5.04
N GLY A 93 13.54 16.54 4.91
CA GLY A 93 14.18 17.21 6.04
C GLY A 93 15.57 16.68 6.42
N LYS A 94 16.17 17.31 7.42
CA LYS A 94 17.55 17.04 7.82
C LYS A 94 17.73 15.77 8.64
N ASN A 95 16.66 15.22 9.20
CA ASN A 95 16.73 14.11 10.15
C ASN A 95 16.52 12.73 9.51
N GLU A 96 16.37 12.65 8.20
CA GLU A 96 16.21 11.39 7.43
C GLU A 96 15.17 10.39 7.99
N ARG A 97 14.25 10.86 8.85
CA ARG A 97 13.20 10.03 9.45
C ARG A 97 11.92 10.01 8.61
N LEU A 98 11.67 11.13 7.93
CA LEU A 98 10.48 11.31 7.11
C LEU A 98 10.84 11.16 5.64
N HIS A 99 10.19 10.24 4.95
CA HIS A 99 10.38 9.98 3.53
C HIS A 99 9.07 10.17 2.79
N ALA A 100 9.13 10.87 1.68
CA ALA A 100 8.08 10.80 0.68
C ALA A 100 8.47 9.78 -0.39
N TYR A 101 7.49 9.08 -0.94
CA TYR A 101 7.74 8.14 -2.02
C TYR A 101 6.61 8.17 -3.04
N TYR A 102 6.95 7.75 -4.23
CA TYR A 102 6.01 7.46 -5.32
C TYR A 102 6.53 6.29 -6.14
N GLY A 103 5.62 5.59 -6.78
CA GLY A 103 6.01 4.42 -7.56
C GLY A 103 4.96 3.96 -8.54
N PHE A 104 5.38 3.04 -9.40
CA PHE A 104 4.54 2.40 -10.38
C PHE A 104 4.87 0.92 -10.50
N GLY A 105 3.89 0.16 -10.95
CA GLY A 105 4.03 -1.29 -11.07
C GLY A 105 2.77 -1.93 -11.62
N GLY A 106 2.48 -3.14 -11.14
CA GLY A 106 1.33 -3.90 -11.58
C GLY A 106 0.59 -4.57 -10.43
N GLN A 107 -0.65 -4.90 -10.70
CA GLN A 107 -1.53 -5.59 -9.76
C GLN A 107 -2.32 -6.67 -10.49
N ILE A 108 -2.42 -7.83 -9.84
CA ILE A 108 -3.24 -8.96 -10.26
C ILE A 108 -4.22 -9.26 -9.14
N ASN A 109 -5.51 -9.37 -9.49
CA ASN A 109 -6.56 -9.71 -8.55
C ASN A 109 -7.29 -10.97 -9.01
N SER A 110 -7.67 -11.81 -8.04
CA SER A 110 -8.59 -12.91 -8.26
C SER A 110 -9.89 -12.61 -7.51
N ARG A 111 -11.00 -12.35 -8.22
CA ARG A 111 -12.27 -11.92 -7.66
C ARG A 111 -13.43 -12.71 -8.22
N ASN A 112 -14.50 -12.84 -7.44
CA ASN A 112 -15.74 -13.44 -7.92
C ASN A 112 -16.54 -12.40 -8.72
N ARG A 113 -16.89 -12.77 -9.94
CA ARG A 113 -17.78 -11.96 -10.77
C ARG A 113 -19.24 -12.24 -10.42
N ALA A 114 -20.06 -11.21 -10.37
CA ALA A 114 -21.50 -11.36 -10.27
C ALA A 114 -22.04 -12.19 -11.44
N PRO A 115 -22.94 -13.15 -11.22
CA PRO A 115 -23.57 -13.86 -12.30
C PRO A 115 -24.40 -12.89 -13.16
N LYS A 116 -24.35 -13.09 -14.46
CA LYS A 116 -25.23 -12.35 -15.38
C LYS A 116 -26.65 -12.90 -15.27
N LEU A 117 -27.63 -12.09 -15.71
CA LEU A 117 -29.03 -12.52 -15.75
C LEU A 117 -29.14 -13.82 -16.56
N GLY A 118 -29.53 -14.91 -15.91
CA GLY A 118 -29.61 -16.26 -16.52
C GLY A 118 -28.44 -17.20 -16.20
N GLU A 119 -27.35 -16.71 -15.61
CA GLU A 119 -26.24 -17.55 -15.12
C GLU A 119 -26.48 -17.90 -13.65
N ARG A 120 -26.30 -19.19 -13.28
CA ARG A 120 -26.52 -19.64 -11.90
C ARG A 120 -25.28 -19.53 -11.00
N ASP A 121 -24.10 -19.44 -11.60
CA ASP A 121 -22.85 -19.53 -10.86
C ASP A 121 -22.01 -18.26 -10.95
N ALA A 122 -21.39 -17.90 -9.83
CA ALA A 122 -20.38 -16.85 -9.78
C ALA A 122 -19.04 -17.40 -10.34
N PHE A 123 -18.48 -16.74 -11.35
CA PHE A 123 -17.19 -17.12 -11.90
C PHE A 123 -16.07 -16.38 -11.22
N ARG A 124 -15.00 -17.10 -10.90
CA ARG A 124 -13.75 -16.47 -10.48
C ARG A 124 -13.06 -15.85 -11.69
N VAL A 125 -12.78 -14.56 -11.62
CA VAL A 125 -12.14 -13.80 -12.70
C VAL A 125 -10.80 -13.27 -12.20
N ILE A 126 -9.79 -13.41 -13.04
CA ILE A 126 -8.49 -12.78 -12.81
C ILE A 126 -8.50 -11.44 -13.52
N SER A 127 -8.24 -10.38 -12.78
CA SER A 127 -8.04 -9.04 -13.34
C SER A 127 -6.59 -8.61 -13.18
N LEU A 128 -6.08 -7.89 -14.15
CA LEU A 128 -4.69 -7.40 -14.17
C LEU A 128 -4.61 -6.00 -14.76
N GLY A 129 -3.62 -5.25 -14.30
CA GLY A 129 -3.35 -3.92 -14.83
C GLY A 129 -2.25 -3.17 -14.07
N PRO A 130 -1.86 -1.99 -14.57
CA PRO A 130 -0.91 -1.13 -13.91
C PRO A 130 -1.47 -0.56 -12.60
N ALA A 131 -0.55 -0.32 -11.67
CA ALA A 131 -0.82 0.30 -10.40
C ALA A 131 0.23 1.39 -10.11
N VAL A 132 -0.21 2.42 -9.42
CA VAL A 132 0.64 3.53 -8.96
C VAL A 132 0.34 3.82 -7.50
N ASN A 133 1.35 4.28 -6.77
CA ASN A 133 1.14 4.80 -5.44
C ASN A 133 2.08 5.97 -5.12
N SER A 134 1.70 6.75 -4.12
CA SER A 134 2.53 7.75 -3.48
C SER A 134 2.20 7.80 -2.00
N GLY A 135 3.15 8.17 -1.17
CA GLY A 135 2.93 8.18 0.27
C GLY A 135 4.03 8.84 1.05
N ILE A 136 3.85 8.80 2.36
CA ILE A 136 4.78 9.30 3.34
C ILE A 136 5.06 8.18 4.34
N GLU A 137 6.32 8.03 4.69
CA GLU A 137 6.81 7.06 5.67
C GLU A 137 7.60 7.75 6.76
N LEU A 138 7.27 7.48 8.00
CA LEU A 138 7.99 7.91 9.17
C LEU A 138 8.76 6.73 9.76
N SER A 139 10.06 6.78 9.71
CA SER A 139 10.96 5.80 10.31
C SER A 139 11.15 6.08 11.79
N ILE A 140 11.13 5.02 12.59
CA ILE A 140 11.44 4.99 14.01
C ILE A 140 12.65 4.08 14.20
N PRO A 141 13.88 4.60 14.01
CA PRO A 141 15.10 3.78 13.96
C PRO A 141 15.36 2.97 15.22
N GLU A 142 14.96 3.49 16.37
CA GLU A 142 15.17 2.86 17.67
C GLU A 142 14.50 1.47 17.77
N ASN A 143 13.43 1.25 17.03
CA ASN A 143 12.64 0.02 17.06
C ASN A 143 12.63 -0.72 15.72
N ASP A 144 13.45 -0.30 14.75
CA ASP A 144 13.43 -0.80 13.37
C ASP A 144 12.03 -0.73 12.73
N LEU A 145 11.18 0.17 13.22
CA LEU A 145 9.79 0.37 12.80
C LEU A 145 9.65 1.52 11.81
N ALA A 146 8.70 1.38 10.90
CA ALA A 146 8.22 2.48 10.06
C ALA A 146 6.70 2.50 10.01
N VAL A 147 6.12 3.67 10.16
CA VAL A 147 4.69 3.92 9.96
C VAL A 147 4.53 4.66 8.65
N PHE A 148 3.55 4.28 7.85
CA PHE A 148 3.34 4.92 6.56
C PHE A 148 1.87 5.09 6.24
N ILE A 149 1.60 6.10 5.43
CA ILE A 149 0.32 6.30 4.76
C ILE A 149 0.56 6.43 3.27
N ASP A 150 -0.21 5.73 2.47
CA ASP A 150 -0.14 5.84 1.02
C ASP A 150 -1.51 5.97 0.36
N ALA A 151 -1.51 6.60 -0.80
CA ALA A 151 -2.64 6.70 -1.70
C ALA A 151 -2.16 6.38 -3.12
N GLY A 152 -3.03 5.78 -3.89
CA GLY A 152 -2.69 5.39 -5.25
C GLY A 152 -3.91 4.94 -6.05
N GLY A 153 -3.66 4.15 -7.06
CA GLY A 153 -4.71 3.61 -7.89
C GLY A 153 -4.26 2.41 -8.71
N TYR A 154 -5.25 1.66 -9.11
CA TYR A 154 -5.14 0.52 -10.00
C TYR A 154 -6.02 0.77 -11.22
N LEU A 155 -5.46 0.56 -12.42
CA LEU A 155 -6.18 0.62 -13.68
C LEU A 155 -6.29 -0.78 -14.26
N GLU A 156 -7.48 -1.34 -14.27
CA GLU A 156 -7.71 -2.65 -14.86
C GLU A 156 -7.65 -2.58 -16.40
N ILE A 157 -6.85 -3.48 -16.99
CA ILE A 157 -6.75 -3.65 -18.44
C ILE A 157 -7.59 -4.86 -18.87
N ALA A 158 -7.57 -5.92 -18.09
CA ALA A 158 -8.34 -7.12 -18.32
C ALA A 158 -8.99 -7.60 -17.01
N PRO A 159 -10.21 -8.14 -17.05
CA PRO A 159 -11.08 -8.38 -18.20
C PRO A 159 -11.87 -7.14 -18.64
N LYS A 160 -11.90 -6.07 -17.83
CA LYS A 160 -12.62 -4.85 -18.19
C LYS A 160 -11.67 -3.66 -18.31
N PRO A 161 -11.32 -3.26 -19.55
CA PRO A 161 -10.42 -2.16 -19.76
C PRO A 161 -10.97 -0.83 -19.19
N PHE A 162 -10.02 0.01 -18.72
CA PHE A 162 -10.24 1.37 -18.21
C PHE A 162 -11.05 1.46 -16.90
N PHE A 163 -11.14 0.37 -16.12
CA PHE A 163 -11.66 0.49 -14.79
C PHE A 163 -10.59 0.98 -13.82
N MET A 164 -10.86 2.11 -13.17
CA MET A 164 -9.97 2.70 -12.17
C MET A 164 -10.48 2.44 -10.75
N ALA A 165 -9.58 2.05 -9.87
CA ALA A 165 -9.86 1.86 -8.47
C ALA A 165 -8.83 2.60 -7.60
N PRO A 166 -9.27 3.53 -6.73
CA PRO A 166 -8.37 4.20 -5.79
C PRO A 166 -7.93 3.23 -4.69
N ASN A 167 -6.71 3.43 -4.22
CA ASN A 167 -6.13 2.71 -3.09
C ASN A 167 -5.73 3.73 -2.03
N ILE A 168 -6.08 3.46 -0.77
CA ILE A 168 -5.69 4.28 0.38
C ILE A 168 -5.34 3.34 1.51
N ASN A 169 -4.16 3.48 2.08
CA ASN A 169 -3.65 2.59 3.11
C ASN A 169 -2.94 3.35 4.22
N LEU A 170 -3.06 2.81 5.41
CA LEU A 170 -2.20 3.06 6.54
C LEU A 170 -1.47 1.76 6.88
N GLY A 171 -0.19 1.82 7.23
CA GLY A 171 0.52 0.59 7.55
C GLY A 171 1.69 0.78 8.50
N LEU A 172 2.20 -0.36 8.92
CA LEU A 172 3.32 -0.52 9.82
C LEU A 172 4.29 -1.53 9.21
N ARG A 173 5.59 -1.24 9.28
CA ARG A 173 6.66 -2.14 8.83
C ARG A 173 7.71 -2.31 9.90
N ILE A 174 8.35 -3.47 9.86
CA ILE A 174 9.53 -3.81 10.67
C ILE A 174 10.64 -4.19 9.70
N ASN A 175 11.82 -3.59 9.86
CA ASN A 175 13.02 -4.00 9.14
C ASN A 175 13.59 -5.28 9.79
N ILE A 176 13.75 -6.34 8.99
CA ILE A 176 14.12 -7.69 9.50
C ILE A 176 15.54 -8.12 9.16
N ILE A 177 16.16 -7.52 8.15
CA ILE A 177 17.51 -7.87 7.71
C ILE A 177 18.27 -6.57 7.47
N LYS A 178 19.41 -6.44 8.13
CA LYS A 178 20.40 -5.35 7.95
C LYS A 178 21.49 -5.78 7.02
#